data_645ff2f87968cc6aa887bb2755840490
#
_entry.id   645ff2f87968cc6aa887bb2755840490
#
_cell.length_a   1.000
_cell.length_b   1.000
_cell.length_c   1.000
_cell.angle_alpha   90.00
_cell.angle_beta   90.00
_cell.angle_gamma   90.00
#
_symmetry.space_group_name_H-M   'P 1'
#
loop_
_entity.id
_entity.type
_entity.pdbx_description
1 polymer ?
#
loop_
_entity_poly.entity_id
_entity_poly.type
_entity_poly.pdbx_seq_one_letter_code
_entity_poly.pdbx_strand_id
1 'polypeptide(L)'
;IHAVSHITGGGFYENIPRMLPDGIRAVVKKDSYEVPAIFRLMQKKGNIADEMMYNTYNMGLGMVLALDPADVDKTLEALKAAGETAYVVGTCEAGEKGVTLC
;
A
#
# COMPACT_ATOMS: atom_id res chain seq x y z
N ILE A 1 -13.94 5.22 6.82
CA ILE A 1 -13.20 4.42 5.83
C ILE A 1 -13.96 4.44 4.51
N HIS A 2 -13.33 4.94 3.44
CA HIS A 2 -13.95 5.03 2.12
C HIS A 2 -13.77 3.77 1.30
N ALA A 3 -12.62 3.10 1.42
CA ALA A 3 -12.33 1.93 0.63
C ALA A 3 -11.28 1.06 1.32
N VAL A 4 -11.28 -0.22 0.98
CA VAL A 4 -10.37 -1.23 1.52
C VAL A 4 -9.84 -2.07 0.37
N SER A 5 -8.54 -2.34 0.37
CA SER A 5 -7.91 -3.27 -0.56
C SER A 5 -7.12 -4.33 0.20
N HIS A 6 -7.40 -5.60 -0.11
CA HIS A 6 -6.60 -6.72 0.38
C HIS A 6 -5.45 -6.95 -0.60
N ILE A 7 -4.22 -6.87 -0.11
CA ILE A 7 -3.03 -6.99 -0.96
C ILE A 7 -2.64 -8.45 -1.10
N THR A 8 -2.92 -9.00 -2.26
CA THR A 8 -2.68 -10.40 -2.63
C THR A 8 -1.68 -10.49 -3.77
N GLY A 9 -1.66 -11.60 -4.49
CA GLY A 9 -0.90 -11.72 -5.75
C GLY A 9 -1.28 -10.59 -6.69
N GLY A 10 -0.31 -9.99 -7.33
CA GLY A 10 -0.49 -8.75 -8.09
C GLY A 10 0.00 -7.50 -7.35
N GLY A 11 0.22 -7.60 -6.03
CA GLY A 11 0.84 -6.55 -5.23
C GLY A 11 0.07 -5.24 -5.22
N PHE A 12 0.80 -4.13 -5.08
CA PHE A 12 0.22 -2.79 -5.02
C PHE A 12 -0.42 -2.39 -6.35
N TYR A 13 0.26 -2.63 -7.46
CA TYR A 13 -0.18 -2.16 -8.78
C TYR A 13 -1.51 -2.75 -9.22
N GLU A 14 -1.80 -3.98 -8.85
CA GLU A 14 -3.05 -4.64 -9.25
C GLU A 14 -4.15 -4.54 -8.22
N ASN A 15 -3.81 -4.56 -6.92
CA ASN A 15 -4.82 -4.60 -5.86
C ASN A 15 -5.31 -3.22 -5.43
N ILE A 16 -4.41 -2.24 -5.26
CA ILE A 16 -4.83 -0.90 -4.80
C ILE A 16 -5.82 -0.24 -5.76
N PRO A 17 -5.62 -0.25 -7.08
CA PRO A 17 -6.57 0.38 -8.00
C PRO A 17 -7.98 -0.19 -7.93
N ARG A 18 -8.15 -1.44 -7.50
CA ARG A 18 -9.47 -2.06 -7.39
C ARG A 18 -10.40 -1.33 -6.41
N MET A 19 -9.86 -0.66 -5.41
CA MET A 19 -10.65 0.11 -4.46
C MET A 19 -10.83 1.57 -4.87
N LEU A 20 -10.15 2.02 -5.92
CA LEU A 20 -10.17 3.43 -6.34
C LEU A 20 -11.26 3.67 -7.38
N PRO A 21 -11.98 4.82 -7.30
CA PRO A 21 -12.86 5.23 -8.39
C PRO A 21 -12.04 5.75 -9.57
N ASP A 22 -12.69 5.88 -10.73
CA ASP A 22 -12.08 6.51 -11.89
C ASP A 22 -11.70 7.95 -11.58
N GLY A 23 -10.56 8.39 -12.09
CA GLY A 23 -10.07 9.74 -11.85
C GLY A 23 -9.29 9.93 -10.55
N ILE A 24 -9.07 8.87 -9.79
CA ILE A 24 -8.27 8.89 -8.55
C ILE A 24 -7.06 7.97 -8.68
N ARG A 25 -5.92 8.48 -8.24
CA ARG A 25 -4.66 7.75 -8.23
C ARG A 25 -4.08 7.71 -6.83
N ALA A 26 -3.56 6.56 -6.42
CA ALA A 26 -2.86 6.42 -5.14
C ALA A 26 -1.37 6.71 -5.32
N VAL A 27 -0.85 7.61 -4.51
CA VAL A 27 0.59 7.92 -4.46
C VAL A 27 1.14 7.31 -3.18
N VAL A 28 1.97 6.28 -3.33
CA VAL A 28 2.52 5.51 -2.21
C VAL A 28 4.01 5.75 -2.10
N LYS A 29 4.47 6.06 -0.90
CA LYS A 29 5.89 6.26 -0.62
C LYS A 29 6.51 4.94 -0.16
N LYS A 30 7.51 4.45 -0.88
CA LYS A 30 8.18 3.18 -0.57
C LYS A 30 8.89 3.18 0.78
N ASP A 31 9.35 4.34 1.23
CA ASP A 31 10.07 4.51 2.48
C ASP A 31 9.17 4.88 3.67
N SER A 32 7.86 4.85 3.50
CA SER A 32 6.90 5.17 4.57
C SER A 32 6.81 4.11 5.67
N TYR A 33 7.36 2.93 5.42
CA TYR A 33 7.46 1.84 6.39
C TYR A 33 8.67 0.98 6.05
N GLU A 34 9.08 0.13 6.98
CA GLU A 34 10.17 -0.81 6.74
C GLU A 34 9.65 -2.07 6.07
N VAL A 35 10.10 -2.32 4.85
CA VAL A 35 9.76 -3.55 4.13
C VAL A 35 10.44 -4.75 4.81
N PRO A 36 9.71 -5.83 5.13
CA PRO A 36 10.32 -7.00 5.76
C PRO A 36 11.50 -7.55 4.97
N ALA A 37 12.52 -7.98 5.70
CA ALA A 37 13.82 -8.39 5.10
C ALA A 37 13.69 -9.53 4.08
N ILE A 38 12.68 -10.39 4.22
CA ILE A 38 12.46 -11.51 3.29
C ILE A 38 12.24 -11.03 1.85
N PHE A 39 11.54 -9.90 1.66
CA PHE A 39 11.28 -9.36 0.33
C PHE A 39 12.56 -8.81 -0.31
N ARG A 40 13.40 -8.16 0.48
CA ARG A 40 14.69 -7.66 -0.01
C ARG A 40 15.64 -8.81 -0.36
N LEU A 41 15.59 -9.88 0.43
CA LEU A 41 16.39 -11.07 0.16
C LEU A 41 15.96 -11.73 -1.16
N MET A 42 14.66 -11.89 -1.37
CA MET A 42 14.13 -12.47 -2.61
C MET A 42 14.47 -11.60 -3.81
N GLN A 43 14.36 -10.28 -3.66
CA GLN A 43 14.70 -9.34 -4.72
C GLN A 43 16.17 -9.45 -5.14
N LYS A 44 17.08 -9.50 -4.16
CA LYS A 44 18.51 -9.60 -4.39
C LYS A 44 18.87 -10.94 -5.05
N LYS A 45 18.33 -12.04 -4.52
CA LYS A 45 18.61 -13.39 -5.04
C LYS A 45 18.05 -13.60 -6.43
N GLY A 46 16.87 -13.07 -6.72
CA GLY A 46 16.22 -13.19 -8.01
C GLY A 46 16.59 -12.10 -9.00
N ASN A 47 17.36 -11.09 -8.57
CA ASN A 47 17.69 -9.92 -9.39
C ASN A 47 16.42 -9.28 -9.98
N ILE A 48 15.43 -9.02 -9.12
CA ILE A 48 14.11 -8.54 -9.50
C ILE A 48 14.04 -7.02 -9.39
N ALA A 49 13.51 -6.34 -10.41
CA ALA A 49 13.31 -4.90 -10.38
C ALA A 49 12.24 -4.52 -9.34
N ASP A 50 12.37 -3.32 -8.74
CA ASP A 50 11.40 -2.80 -7.75
C ASP A 50 9.96 -2.87 -8.26
N GLU A 51 9.72 -2.41 -9.49
CA GLU A 51 8.38 -2.42 -10.08
C GLU A 51 7.77 -3.83 -10.09
N MET A 52 8.55 -4.83 -10.43
CA MET A 52 8.10 -6.23 -10.45
C MET A 52 7.85 -6.75 -9.04
N MET A 53 8.67 -6.35 -8.07
CA MET A 53 8.45 -6.72 -6.66
C MET A 53 7.09 -6.22 -6.18
N TYR A 54 6.77 -4.94 -6.40
CA TYR A 54 5.50 -4.34 -5.98
C TYR A 54 4.31 -4.76 -6.83
N ASN A 55 4.54 -5.38 -7.98
CA ASN A 55 3.48 -5.97 -8.81
C ASN A 55 3.24 -7.46 -8.54
N THR A 56 4.09 -8.08 -7.74
CA THR A 56 4.02 -9.52 -7.46
C THR A 56 3.71 -9.80 -5.99
N TYR A 57 4.36 -9.07 -5.08
CA TYR A 57 4.29 -9.32 -3.64
C TYR A 57 3.56 -8.21 -2.90
N ASN A 58 3.07 -8.52 -1.70
CA ASN A 58 2.43 -7.52 -0.85
C ASN A 58 3.43 -6.59 -0.14
N MET A 59 4.70 -6.91 -0.21
CA MET A 59 5.80 -6.15 0.40
C MET A 59 5.62 -5.87 1.89
N GLY A 60 4.87 -6.72 2.58
CA GLY A 60 4.62 -6.63 4.01
C GLY A 60 3.32 -5.95 4.41
N LEU A 61 2.55 -5.44 3.46
CA LEU A 61 1.24 -4.83 3.71
C LEU A 61 0.14 -5.76 3.25
N GLY A 62 -0.64 -6.29 4.19
CA GLY A 62 -1.74 -7.21 3.86
C GLY A 62 -3.02 -6.50 3.46
N MET A 63 -3.23 -5.27 3.96
CA MET A 63 -4.46 -4.53 3.71
C MET A 63 -4.17 -3.03 3.68
N VAL A 64 -4.79 -2.34 2.75
CA VAL A 64 -4.67 -0.88 2.58
C VAL A 64 -6.06 -0.26 2.69
N LEU A 65 -6.15 0.81 3.47
CA LEU A 65 -7.39 1.53 3.71
C LEU A 65 -7.28 2.95 3.14
N ALA A 66 -8.32 3.40 2.49
CA ALA A 66 -8.47 4.80 2.07
C ALA A 66 -9.50 5.49 2.97
N LEU A 67 -9.13 6.63 3.54
CA LEU A 67 -9.99 7.38 4.45
C LEU A 67 -9.68 8.87 4.40
N ASP A 68 -10.58 9.68 5.02
CA ASP A 68 -10.36 11.11 5.12
C ASP A 68 -9.15 11.44 5.98
N PRO A 69 -8.34 12.47 5.64
CA PRO A 69 -7.21 12.88 6.46
C PRO A 69 -7.57 13.15 7.91
N ALA A 70 -8.78 13.66 8.17
CA ALA A 70 -9.26 13.96 9.53
C ALA A 70 -9.43 12.71 10.40
N ASP A 71 -9.58 11.52 9.78
CA ASP A 71 -9.81 10.27 10.48
C ASP A 71 -8.55 9.41 10.65
N VAL A 72 -7.40 9.87 10.14
CA VAL A 72 -6.16 9.09 10.14
C VAL A 72 -5.70 8.74 11.56
N ASP A 73 -5.56 9.73 12.43
CA ASP A 73 -5.06 9.50 13.78
C ASP A 73 -5.96 8.57 14.58
N LYS A 74 -7.26 8.77 14.48
CA LYS A 74 -8.27 7.95 15.13
C LYS A 74 -8.22 6.49 14.64
N THR A 75 -8.04 6.30 13.34
CA THR A 75 -7.93 4.97 12.74
C THR A 75 -6.64 4.27 13.15
N LEU A 76 -5.51 4.98 13.18
CA LEU A 76 -4.24 4.44 13.65
C LEU A 76 -4.33 3.98 15.10
N GLU A 77 -4.97 4.77 15.97
CA GLU A 77 -5.19 4.39 17.38
C GLU A 77 -6.04 3.13 17.49
N ALA A 78 -7.12 3.06 16.74
CA ALA A 78 -8.02 1.90 16.78
C ALA A 78 -7.31 0.63 16.31
N LEU A 79 -6.50 0.70 15.26
CA LEU A 79 -5.74 -0.44 14.76
C LEU A 79 -4.67 -0.88 15.76
N LYS A 80 -3.98 0.07 16.40
CA LYS A 80 -3.00 -0.23 17.43
C LYS A 80 -3.66 -0.93 18.63
N ALA A 81 -4.82 -0.46 19.06
CA ALA A 81 -5.57 -1.07 20.14
C ALA A 81 -6.04 -2.48 19.80
N ALA A 82 -6.28 -2.77 18.53
CA ALA A 82 -6.63 -4.11 18.06
C ALA A 82 -5.42 -5.04 17.85
N GLY A 83 -4.20 -4.57 18.13
CA GLY A 83 -2.99 -5.35 17.98
C GLY A 83 -2.37 -5.32 16.58
N GLU A 84 -2.83 -4.42 15.72
CA GLU A 84 -2.30 -4.27 14.36
C GLU A 84 -1.23 -3.18 14.29
N THR A 85 -0.27 -3.36 13.40
CA THR A 85 0.72 -2.34 13.07
C THR A 85 0.28 -1.63 11.78
N ALA A 86 0.12 -0.32 11.85
CA ALA A 86 -0.39 0.45 10.73
C ALA A 86 0.53 1.63 10.40
N TYR A 87 0.58 2.01 9.13
CA TYR A 87 1.42 3.08 8.63
C TYR A 87 0.60 3.99 7.70
N VAL A 88 0.95 5.27 7.69
CA VAL A 88 0.46 6.18 6.65
C VAL A 88 1.43 6.05 5.47
N VAL A 89 0.96 5.43 4.39
CA VAL A 89 1.85 5.08 3.28
C VAL A 89 1.74 6.02 2.08
N GLY A 90 0.74 6.88 2.05
CA GLY A 90 0.58 7.82 0.95
C GLY A 90 -0.75 8.53 0.94
N THR A 91 -1.07 9.10 -0.19
CA THR A 91 -2.29 9.90 -0.41
C THR A 91 -2.98 9.48 -1.70
N CYS A 92 -4.27 9.82 -1.80
CA CYS A 92 -5.01 9.71 -3.05
C CYS A 92 -5.08 11.09 -3.70
N GLU A 93 -4.87 11.14 -5.00
CA GLU A 93 -4.85 12.38 -5.76
C GLU A 93 -5.72 12.24 -7.03
N ALA A 94 -6.16 13.37 -7.57
CA ALA A 94 -6.83 13.39 -8.87
C ALA A 94 -5.82 12.97 -9.95
N GLY A 95 -6.23 12.07 -10.84
CA GLY A 95 -5.38 11.59 -11.92
C GLY A 95 -5.91 10.30 -12.51
N GLU A 96 -5.16 9.73 -13.42
CA GLU A 96 -5.51 8.44 -14.00
C GLU A 96 -5.48 7.34 -12.94
N LYS A 97 -6.51 6.51 -12.90
CA LYS A 97 -6.63 5.41 -11.94
C LYS A 97 -5.39 4.50 -11.98
N GLY A 98 -4.77 4.32 -10.84
CA GLY A 98 -3.56 3.51 -10.72
C GLY A 98 -2.78 3.83 -9.46
N VAL A 99 -1.52 3.40 -9.44
CA VAL A 99 -0.60 3.59 -8.31
C VAL A 99 0.70 4.20 -8.81
N THR A 100 1.15 5.25 -8.11
CA THR A 100 2.50 5.79 -8.27
C THR A 100 3.31 5.43 -7.03
N LEU A 101 4.46 4.79 -7.21
CA LEU A 101 5.41 4.52 -6.13
C LEU A 101 6.56 5.54 -6.21
N CYS A 102 6.91 6.12 -5.09
CA CYS A 102 8.01 7.09 -5.02
C CYS A 102 8.93 6.86 -3.81
#